data_766b38b9ae7e2ef3c684dff74b892422
#
_entry.id   766b38b9ae7e2ef3c684dff74b892422
#
_cell.length_a   1.000
_cell.length_b   1.000
_cell.length_c   1.000
_cell.angle_alpha   90.00
_cell.angle_beta   90.00
_cell.angle_gamma   90.00
#
_symmetry.space_group_name_H-M   'P 1'
#
loop_
_entity.id
_entity.type
_entity.pdbx_description
1 polymer ?
#
loop_
_entity_poly.entity_id
_entity_poly.type
_entity_poly.pdbx_seq_one_letter_code
_entity_poly.pdbx_strand_id
1 'polypeptide(L)'
;MNTRATLLAAALKVLEDEGAARFSTRTVCALANVTAPTLYHHYGNADGLLSAAMVEAFSQFLESKKAAVQSPDPVTALREGWDDYVRFAAARPRLYTAMMSHILNGAQIPAAEQAYALLLERIAAIAADGRLALPVAVAADLVWASANAASLLYVTTQLRNAAPPTPDVLQNIREGAMQTILTTK
;
A
#
# COMPACT_ATOMS: atom_id res chain seq x y z
N MET A 1 27.31 -9.82 -4.32
CA MET A 1 26.02 -9.10 -4.30
C MET A 1 25.23 -9.54 -5.56
N ASN A 2 23.96 -9.88 -5.44
CA ASN A 2 23.17 -10.37 -6.59
C ASN A 2 22.73 -9.17 -7.45
N THR A 3 23.27 -9.05 -8.67
CA THR A 3 22.97 -7.95 -9.61
C THR A 3 21.47 -7.75 -9.85
N ARG A 4 20.69 -8.83 -9.89
CA ARG A 4 19.24 -8.76 -10.02
C ARG A 4 18.60 -8.04 -8.83
N ALA A 5 19.02 -8.33 -7.60
CA ALA A 5 18.53 -7.66 -6.39
C ALA A 5 18.98 -6.19 -6.33
N THR A 6 20.21 -5.87 -6.79
CA THR A 6 20.69 -4.49 -6.87
C THR A 6 19.86 -3.64 -7.83
N LEU A 7 19.53 -4.18 -9.00
CA LEU A 7 18.64 -3.53 -9.96
C LEU A 7 17.23 -3.30 -9.40
N LEU A 8 16.69 -4.29 -8.69
CA LEU A 8 15.37 -4.20 -8.08
C LEU A 8 15.32 -3.12 -6.99
N ALA A 9 16.33 -3.08 -6.12
CA ALA A 9 16.45 -2.05 -5.09
C ALA A 9 16.59 -0.64 -5.69
N ALA A 10 17.39 -0.51 -6.77
CA ALA A 10 17.52 0.76 -7.49
C ALA A 10 16.19 1.18 -8.15
N ALA A 11 15.45 0.23 -8.73
CA ALA A 11 14.14 0.48 -9.32
C ALA A 11 13.12 1.00 -8.28
N LEU A 12 13.05 0.36 -7.11
CA LEU A 12 12.22 0.82 -6.00
C LEU A 12 12.58 2.22 -5.55
N LYS A 13 13.88 2.50 -5.40
CA LYS A 13 14.36 3.82 -5.00
C LYS A 13 13.99 4.91 -6.02
N VAL A 14 14.10 4.64 -7.32
CA VAL A 14 13.64 5.58 -8.36
C VAL A 14 12.14 5.83 -8.25
N LEU A 15 11.34 4.81 -8.00
CA LEU A 15 9.89 4.95 -7.83
C LEU A 15 9.54 5.77 -6.57
N GLU A 16 10.27 5.60 -5.49
CA GLU A 16 10.09 6.36 -4.24
C GLU A 16 10.48 7.83 -4.40
N ASP A 17 11.65 8.08 -4.99
CA ASP A 17 12.23 9.43 -5.07
C ASP A 17 11.61 10.26 -6.22
N GLU A 18 11.38 9.64 -7.38
CA GLU A 18 11.03 10.34 -8.61
C GLU A 18 9.62 10.00 -9.14
N GLY A 19 9.07 8.83 -8.74
CA GLY A 19 7.77 8.34 -9.19
C GLY A 19 7.81 7.63 -10.55
N ALA A 20 6.68 7.04 -10.94
CA ALA A 20 6.55 6.24 -12.15
C ALA A 20 6.82 7.04 -13.45
N ALA A 21 6.47 8.34 -13.47
CA ALA A 21 6.65 9.18 -14.66
C ALA A 21 8.13 9.40 -15.05
N ARG A 22 9.05 9.27 -14.10
CA ARG A 22 10.50 9.38 -14.33
C ARG A 22 11.24 8.04 -14.32
N PHE A 23 10.51 6.96 -14.16
CA PHE A 23 11.07 5.63 -14.19
C PHE A 23 11.63 5.30 -15.58
N SER A 24 12.92 5.03 -15.67
CA SER A 24 13.58 4.65 -16.92
C SER A 24 14.73 3.68 -16.67
N THR A 25 15.02 2.84 -17.66
CA THR A 25 16.18 1.94 -17.60
C THR A 25 17.49 2.69 -17.41
N ARG A 26 17.61 3.89 -17.98
CA ARG A 26 18.81 4.74 -17.85
C ARG A 26 18.99 5.18 -16.39
N THR A 27 17.94 5.67 -15.74
CA THR A 27 17.99 6.13 -14.35
C THR A 27 18.33 4.98 -13.41
N VAL A 28 17.66 3.83 -13.59
CA VAL A 28 17.91 2.64 -12.74
C VAL A 28 19.32 2.09 -12.95
N CYS A 29 19.80 1.97 -14.19
CA CYS A 29 21.16 1.50 -14.49
C CYS A 29 22.22 2.41 -13.89
N ALA A 30 22.04 3.74 -13.96
CA ALA A 30 22.95 4.70 -13.36
C ALA A 30 23.02 4.53 -11.84
N LEU A 31 21.86 4.40 -11.18
CA LEU A 31 21.77 4.21 -9.73
C LEU A 31 22.35 2.86 -9.27
N ALA A 32 22.11 1.80 -10.03
CA ALA A 32 22.61 0.46 -9.75
C ALA A 32 24.09 0.25 -10.14
N ASN A 33 24.67 1.19 -10.86
CA ASN A 33 26.01 1.09 -11.44
C ASN A 33 26.17 -0.16 -12.32
N VAL A 34 25.21 -0.40 -13.21
CA VAL A 34 25.20 -1.50 -14.18
C VAL A 34 24.90 -1.00 -15.59
N THR A 35 25.17 -1.83 -16.60
CA THR A 35 24.86 -1.50 -18.01
C THR A 35 23.44 -1.90 -18.38
N ALA A 36 22.88 -1.26 -19.42
CA ALA A 36 21.55 -1.60 -19.93
C ALA A 36 21.45 -3.07 -20.41
N PRO A 37 22.44 -3.65 -21.13
CA PRO A 37 22.44 -5.08 -21.46
C PRO A 37 22.29 -5.99 -20.23
N THR A 38 22.92 -5.64 -19.13
CA THR A 38 22.79 -6.39 -17.86
C THR A 38 21.37 -6.34 -17.32
N LEU A 39 20.72 -5.17 -17.35
CA LEU A 39 19.32 -5.03 -16.95
C LEU A 39 18.41 -5.88 -17.85
N TYR A 40 18.58 -5.80 -19.16
CA TYR A 40 17.76 -6.57 -20.10
C TYR A 40 17.96 -8.08 -19.96
N HIS A 41 19.17 -8.52 -19.63
CA HIS A 41 19.42 -9.94 -19.33
C HIS A 41 18.60 -10.43 -18.11
N HIS A 42 18.42 -9.60 -17.07
CA HIS A 42 17.71 -10.00 -15.84
C HIS A 42 16.19 -9.79 -15.89
N TYR A 43 15.71 -8.78 -16.62
CA TYR A 43 14.31 -8.34 -16.58
C TYR A 43 13.65 -8.22 -17.95
N GLY A 44 14.35 -8.50 -19.03
CA GLY A 44 13.87 -8.46 -20.41
C GLY A 44 13.77 -7.04 -20.96
N ASN A 45 13.02 -6.17 -20.29
CA ASN A 45 12.80 -4.77 -20.70
C ASN A 45 12.47 -3.88 -19.48
N ALA A 46 12.14 -2.60 -19.74
CA ALA A 46 11.75 -1.64 -18.71
C ALA A 46 10.46 -2.06 -17.97
N ASP A 47 9.47 -2.57 -18.71
CA ASP A 47 8.18 -2.98 -18.15
C ASP A 47 8.32 -4.21 -17.27
N GLY A 48 9.19 -5.16 -17.64
CA GLY A 48 9.52 -6.32 -16.81
C GLY A 48 10.19 -5.92 -15.49
N LEU A 49 11.09 -4.92 -15.53
CA LEU A 49 11.68 -4.37 -14.30
C LEU A 49 10.65 -3.62 -13.45
N LEU A 50 9.81 -2.80 -14.08
CA LEU A 50 8.75 -2.07 -13.38
C LEU A 50 7.76 -3.03 -12.71
N SER A 51 7.31 -4.06 -13.42
CA SER A 51 6.43 -5.10 -12.87
C SER A 51 7.06 -5.82 -11.68
N ALA A 52 8.35 -6.18 -11.77
CA ALA A 52 9.07 -6.79 -10.67
C ALA A 52 9.19 -5.84 -9.45
N ALA A 53 9.42 -4.55 -9.69
CA ALA A 53 9.47 -3.55 -8.63
C ALA A 53 8.10 -3.36 -7.96
N MET A 54 7.00 -3.40 -8.72
CA MET A 54 5.65 -3.35 -8.14
C MET A 54 5.35 -4.57 -7.28
N VAL A 55 5.65 -5.78 -7.77
CA VAL A 55 5.49 -7.01 -6.98
C VAL A 55 6.28 -6.93 -5.68
N GLU A 56 7.51 -6.47 -5.73
CA GLU A 56 8.35 -6.30 -4.53
C GLU A 56 7.78 -5.25 -3.56
N ALA A 57 7.30 -4.10 -4.07
CA ALA A 57 6.67 -3.07 -3.25
C ALA A 57 5.45 -3.59 -2.49
N PHE A 58 4.58 -4.34 -3.18
CA PHE A 58 3.42 -4.99 -2.54
C PHE A 58 3.83 -6.08 -1.55
N SER A 59 4.88 -6.84 -1.85
CA SER A 59 5.40 -7.84 -0.92
C SER A 59 5.93 -7.20 0.37
N GLN A 60 6.68 -6.11 0.27
CA GLN A 60 7.15 -5.33 1.43
C GLN A 60 5.99 -4.76 2.24
N PHE A 61 4.97 -4.22 1.57
CA PHE A 61 3.76 -3.77 2.22
C PHE A 61 3.05 -4.90 2.97
N LEU A 62 2.85 -6.05 2.34
CA LEU A 62 2.23 -7.23 2.95
C LEU A 62 3.02 -7.73 4.17
N GLU A 63 4.34 -7.84 4.05
CA GLU A 63 5.19 -8.26 5.17
C GLU A 63 5.15 -7.27 6.33
N SER A 64 5.10 -5.97 6.07
CA SER A 64 4.90 -4.97 7.13
C SER A 64 3.57 -5.15 7.87
N LYS A 65 2.51 -5.54 7.16
CA LYS A 65 1.19 -5.84 7.74
C LYS A 65 1.19 -7.12 8.60
N LYS A 66 1.92 -8.15 8.16
CA LYS A 66 2.06 -9.41 8.91
C LYS A 66 2.93 -9.25 10.16
N ALA A 67 3.99 -8.45 10.07
CA ALA A 67 4.92 -8.23 11.17
C ALA A 67 4.39 -7.28 12.25
N ALA A 68 3.36 -6.48 11.96
CA ALA A 68 2.78 -5.54 12.92
C ALA A 68 2.18 -6.31 14.11
N VAL A 69 2.63 -5.96 15.33
CA VAL A 69 2.02 -6.43 16.57
C VAL A 69 0.59 -5.90 16.63
N GLN A 70 -0.36 -6.79 16.80
CA GLN A 70 -1.77 -6.45 16.81
C GLN A 70 -2.31 -6.48 18.22
N SER A 71 -3.23 -5.55 18.53
CA SER A 71 -4.02 -5.61 19.73
C SER A 71 -4.83 -6.91 19.80
N PRO A 72 -5.01 -7.52 20.99
CA PRO A 72 -5.89 -8.67 21.16
C PRO A 72 -7.37 -8.32 20.92
N ASP A 73 -7.78 -7.04 21.07
CA ASP A 73 -9.11 -6.59 20.69
C ASP A 73 -9.20 -6.37 19.17
N PRO A 74 -10.06 -7.10 18.43
CA PRO A 74 -10.10 -7.06 16.97
C PRO A 74 -10.53 -5.69 16.41
N VAL A 75 -11.32 -4.89 17.14
CA VAL A 75 -11.70 -3.54 16.71
C VAL A 75 -10.50 -2.59 16.82
N THR A 76 -9.73 -2.68 17.91
CA THR A 76 -8.49 -1.91 18.07
C THR A 76 -7.47 -2.33 17.02
N ALA A 77 -7.29 -3.63 16.77
CA ALA A 77 -6.40 -4.13 15.72
C ALA A 77 -6.81 -3.64 14.31
N LEU A 78 -8.10 -3.50 14.04
CA LEU A 78 -8.59 -2.95 12.78
C LEU A 78 -8.23 -1.46 12.64
N ARG A 79 -8.40 -0.66 13.72
CA ARG A 79 -7.99 0.76 13.75
C ARG A 79 -6.48 0.92 13.52
N GLU A 80 -5.66 0.15 14.22
CA GLU A 80 -4.20 0.13 14.05
C GLU A 80 -3.82 -0.22 12.61
N GLY A 81 -4.47 -1.23 12.03
CA GLY A 81 -4.26 -1.62 10.64
C GLY A 81 -4.64 -0.55 9.63
N TRP A 82 -5.68 0.23 9.89
CA TRP A 82 -6.09 1.38 9.10
C TRP A 82 -5.04 2.50 9.19
N ASP A 83 -4.60 2.84 10.39
CA ASP A 83 -3.57 3.88 10.62
C ASP A 83 -2.25 3.52 9.94
N ASP A 84 -1.84 2.25 9.99
CA ASP A 84 -0.63 1.76 9.34
C ASP A 84 -0.72 1.85 7.81
N TYR A 85 -1.91 1.61 7.24
CA TYR A 85 -2.13 1.76 5.80
C TYR A 85 -1.92 3.21 5.36
N VAL A 86 -2.53 4.15 6.06
CA VAL A 86 -2.41 5.59 5.76
C VAL A 86 -0.97 6.07 5.99
N ARG A 87 -0.32 5.60 7.04
CA ARG A 87 1.09 5.91 7.35
C ARG A 87 2.04 5.43 6.25
N PHE A 88 1.82 4.22 5.71
CA PHE A 88 2.60 3.71 4.59
C PHE A 88 2.46 4.63 3.35
N ALA A 89 1.24 5.02 2.99
CA ALA A 89 0.99 5.92 1.87
C ALA A 89 1.64 7.30 2.09
N ALA A 90 1.53 7.84 3.30
CA ALA A 90 2.12 9.13 3.67
C ALA A 90 3.66 9.10 3.64
N ALA A 91 4.27 8.00 4.06
CA ALA A 91 5.73 7.85 4.06
C ALA A 91 6.32 7.67 2.65
N ARG A 92 5.55 7.09 1.71
CA ARG A 92 6.01 6.75 0.36
C ARG A 92 5.00 7.18 -0.72
N PRO A 93 4.68 8.49 -0.84
CA PRO A 93 3.55 8.96 -1.66
C PRO A 93 3.68 8.62 -3.14
N ARG A 94 4.88 8.72 -3.72
CA ARG A 94 5.11 8.39 -5.13
C ARG A 94 5.03 6.89 -5.39
N LEU A 95 5.59 6.09 -4.49
CA LEU A 95 5.49 4.63 -4.58
C LEU A 95 4.04 4.17 -4.45
N TYR A 96 3.30 4.70 -3.45
CA TYR A 96 1.88 4.41 -3.27
C TYR A 96 1.07 4.75 -4.53
N THR A 97 1.30 5.91 -5.14
CA THR A 97 0.64 6.31 -6.41
C THR A 97 0.96 5.33 -7.53
N ALA A 98 2.21 4.89 -7.66
CA ALA A 98 2.61 3.89 -8.66
C ALA A 98 1.94 2.54 -8.42
N MET A 99 1.87 2.07 -7.17
CA MET A 99 1.19 0.84 -6.78
C MET A 99 -0.30 0.89 -7.12
N MET A 100 -0.98 1.98 -6.77
CA MET A 100 -2.42 2.15 -7.07
C MET A 100 -2.68 2.23 -8.57
N SER A 101 -1.87 2.98 -9.32
CA SER A 101 -1.97 3.03 -10.77
C SER A 101 -1.82 1.65 -11.40
N HIS A 102 -0.92 0.82 -10.88
CA HIS A 102 -0.69 -0.53 -11.39
C HIS A 102 -1.91 -1.44 -11.19
N ILE A 103 -2.56 -1.37 -10.02
CA ILE A 103 -3.84 -2.07 -9.76
C ILE A 103 -4.95 -1.55 -10.68
N LEU A 104 -5.10 -0.23 -10.79
CA LEU A 104 -6.16 0.39 -11.61
C LEU A 104 -6.02 0.06 -13.11
N ASN A 105 -4.80 -0.25 -13.57
CA ASN A 105 -4.53 -0.74 -14.92
C ASN A 105 -4.77 -2.26 -15.08
N GLY A 106 -5.36 -2.92 -14.08
CA GLY A 106 -5.78 -4.31 -14.16
C GLY A 106 -4.70 -5.34 -13.81
N ALA A 107 -3.58 -4.92 -13.21
CA ALA A 107 -2.56 -5.86 -12.79
C ALA A 107 -3.07 -6.74 -11.63
N GLN A 108 -2.91 -8.05 -11.79
CA GLN A 108 -3.15 -9.03 -10.73
C GLN A 108 -1.88 -9.17 -9.89
N ILE A 109 -1.96 -8.84 -8.62
CA ILE A 109 -0.82 -8.86 -7.70
C ILE A 109 -1.17 -9.70 -6.49
N PRO A 110 -0.67 -10.94 -6.38
CA PRO A 110 -1.01 -11.85 -5.28
C PRO A 110 -0.79 -11.25 -3.88
N ALA A 111 0.24 -10.42 -3.70
CA ALA A 111 0.49 -9.76 -2.42
C ALA A 111 -0.59 -8.71 -2.06
N ALA A 112 -1.18 -8.04 -3.05
CA ALA A 112 -2.29 -7.12 -2.82
C ALA A 112 -3.57 -7.89 -2.42
N GLU A 113 -3.84 -9.02 -3.09
CA GLU A 113 -4.96 -9.91 -2.76
C GLU A 113 -4.81 -10.48 -1.34
N GLN A 114 -3.61 -10.93 -0.96
CA GLN A 114 -3.32 -11.39 0.40
C GLN A 114 -3.49 -10.28 1.44
N ALA A 115 -3.08 -9.04 1.14
CA ALA A 115 -3.27 -7.92 2.05
C ALA A 115 -4.78 -7.62 2.28
N TYR A 116 -5.60 -7.75 1.24
CA TYR A 116 -7.06 -7.64 1.37
C TYR A 116 -7.66 -8.82 2.14
N ALA A 117 -7.16 -10.04 1.93
CA ALA A 117 -7.58 -11.21 2.71
C ALA A 117 -7.32 -11.03 4.22
N LEU A 118 -6.18 -10.45 4.61
CA LEU A 118 -5.91 -10.10 6.01
C LEU A 118 -6.91 -9.09 6.59
N LEU A 119 -7.41 -8.17 5.78
CA LEU A 119 -8.48 -7.25 6.19
C LEU A 119 -9.78 -8.02 6.44
N LEU A 120 -10.15 -8.92 5.53
CA LEU A 120 -11.33 -9.78 5.70
C LEU A 120 -11.25 -10.63 6.98
N GLU A 121 -10.11 -11.23 7.27
CA GLU A 121 -9.88 -12.02 8.49
C GLU A 121 -10.07 -11.18 9.76
N ARG A 122 -9.53 -9.96 9.79
CA ARG A 122 -9.71 -9.03 10.93
C ARG A 122 -11.17 -8.66 11.15
N ILE A 123 -11.91 -8.39 10.08
CA ILE A 123 -13.33 -8.05 10.16
C ILE A 123 -14.17 -9.29 10.54
N ALA A 124 -13.79 -10.47 10.06
CA ALA A 124 -14.44 -11.72 10.47
C ALA A 124 -14.27 -11.99 11.98
N ALA A 125 -13.13 -11.63 12.57
CA ALA A 125 -12.93 -11.72 14.01
C ALA A 125 -13.89 -10.79 14.79
N ILE A 126 -14.16 -9.56 14.29
CA ILE A 126 -15.16 -8.66 14.87
C ILE A 126 -16.57 -9.24 14.75
N ALA A 127 -16.87 -9.91 13.64
CA ALA A 127 -18.16 -10.60 13.44
C ALA A 127 -18.33 -11.76 14.42
N ALA A 128 -17.26 -12.55 14.65
CA ALA A 128 -17.27 -13.65 15.60
C ALA A 128 -17.54 -13.17 17.05
N ASP A 129 -17.11 -11.96 17.41
CA ASP A 129 -17.40 -11.32 18.68
C ASP A 129 -18.83 -10.72 18.75
N GLY A 130 -19.64 -10.85 17.70
CA GLY A 130 -20.99 -10.27 17.64
C GLY A 130 -21.02 -8.73 17.58
N ARG A 131 -19.92 -8.09 17.21
CA ARG A 131 -19.75 -6.63 17.21
C ARG A 131 -19.85 -6.00 15.80
N LEU A 132 -20.08 -6.78 14.77
CA LEU A 132 -20.22 -6.31 13.39
C LEU A 132 -21.69 -6.10 13.01
N ALA A 133 -22.02 -4.93 12.47
CA ALA A 133 -23.40 -4.57 12.06
C ALA A 133 -23.72 -4.93 10.60
N LEU A 134 -22.70 -5.17 9.78
CA LEU A 134 -22.81 -5.38 8.34
C LEU A 134 -22.21 -6.74 7.93
N PRO A 135 -22.55 -7.27 6.75
CA PRO A 135 -21.83 -8.43 6.19
C PRO A 135 -20.31 -8.15 6.08
N VAL A 136 -19.50 -9.16 6.37
CA VAL A 136 -18.03 -9.05 6.42
C VAL A 136 -17.45 -8.38 5.17
N ALA A 137 -17.87 -8.80 3.98
CA ALA A 137 -17.40 -8.24 2.71
C ALA A 137 -17.74 -6.74 2.57
N VAL A 138 -18.96 -6.35 2.91
CA VAL A 138 -19.40 -4.94 2.85
C VAL A 138 -18.60 -4.08 3.82
N ALA A 139 -18.38 -4.57 5.04
CA ALA A 139 -17.58 -3.88 6.04
C ALA A 139 -16.11 -3.74 5.58
N ALA A 140 -15.54 -4.77 4.95
CA ALA A 140 -14.20 -4.73 4.40
C ALA A 140 -14.06 -3.68 3.30
N ASP A 141 -15.01 -3.63 2.36
CA ASP A 141 -15.01 -2.64 1.28
C ASP A 141 -15.11 -1.20 1.83
N LEU A 142 -15.96 -0.97 2.84
CA LEU A 142 -16.09 0.35 3.48
C LEU A 142 -14.80 0.77 4.19
N VAL A 143 -14.19 -0.13 4.96
CA VAL A 143 -12.92 0.15 5.64
C VAL A 143 -11.81 0.40 4.63
N TRP A 144 -11.70 -0.44 3.61
CA TRP A 144 -10.71 -0.28 2.54
C TRP A 144 -10.88 1.03 1.79
N ALA A 145 -12.12 1.38 1.40
CA ALA A 145 -12.42 2.63 0.71
C ALA A 145 -12.06 3.86 1.57
N SER A 146 -12.37 3.84 2.87
CA SER A 146 -12.03 4.92 3.80
C SER A 146 -10.53 5.10 3.97
N ALA A 147 -9.76 4.01 4.06
CA ALA A 147 -8.30 4.04 4.16
C ALA A 147 -7.66 4.59 2.87
N ASN A 148 -8.18 4.18 1.70
CA ASN A 148 -7.72 4.74 0.42
C ASN A 148 -8.05 6.22 0.27
N ALA A 149 -9.24 6.66 0.67
CA ALA A 149 -9.63 8.06 0.63
C ALA A 149 -8.71 8.93 1.50
N ALA A 150 -8.43 8.51 2.72
CA ALA A 150 -7.51 9.18 3.63
C ALA A 150 -6.07 9.21 3.07
N SER A 151 -5.60 8.07 2.53
CA SER A 151 -4.28 7.96 1.90
C SER A 151 -4.14 8.88 0.70
N LEU A 152 -5.14 8.91 -0.18
CA LEU A 152 -5.14 9.77 -1.36
C LEU A 152 -5.14 11.25 -0.98
N LEU A 153 -5.90 11.64 0.05
CA LEU A 153 -5.90 13.01 0.57
C LEU A 153 -4.50 13.41 1.04
N TYR A 154 -3.82 12.53 1.79
CA TYR A 154 -2.48 12.78 2.30
C TYR A 154 -1.45 12.87 1.16
N VAL A 155 -1.45 11.89 0.26
CA VAL A 155 -0.54 11.81 -0.89
C VAL A 155 -0.71 13.01 -1.81
N THR A 156 -1.96 13.40 -2.10
CA THR A 156 -2.25 14.55 -2.97
C THR A 156 -1.72 15.86 -2.40
N THR A 157 -1.91 16.10 -1.10
CA THR A 157 -1.39 17.32 -0.46
C THR A 157 0.14 17.36 -0.46
N GLN A 158 0.81 16.24 -0.17
CA GLN A 158 2.27 16.16 -0.23
C GLN A 158 2.83 16.37 -1.63
N LEU A 159 2.27 15.71 -2.65
CA LEU A 159 2.75 15.84 -4.03
C LEU A 159 2.50 17.24 -4.61
N ARG A 160 1.55 17.99 -4.06
CA ARG A 160 1.26 19.39 -4.42
C ARG A 160 1.96 20.41 -3.54
N ASN A 161 2.81 19.98 -2.61
CA ASN A 161 3.45 20.82 -1.59
C ASN A 161 2.42 21.66 -0.78
N ALA A 162 1.24 21.12 -0.55
CA ALA A 162 0.20 21.70 0.28
C ALA A 162 0.29 21.19 1.73
N ALA A 163 -0.37 21.87 2.65
CA ALA A 163 -0.44 21.41 4.05
C ALA A 163 -1.10 20.04 4.12
N PRO A 164 -0.54 19.09 4.92
CA PRO A 164 -1.14 17.78 5.11
C PRO A 164 -2.51 17.90 5.80
N PRO A 165 -3.40 16.90 5.63
CA PRO A 165 -4.65 16.87 6.38
C PRO A 165 -4.35 16.86 7.89
N THR A 166 -5.19 17.54 8.67
CA THR A 166 -5.03 17.54 10.11
C THR A 166 -5.31 16.16 10.72
N PRO A 167 -4.73 15.82 11.86
CA PRO A 167 -5.03 14.56 12.55
C PRO A 167 -6.52 14.31 12.77
N ASP A 168 -7.30 15.36 13.06
CA ASP A 168 -8.74 15.29 13.26
C ASP A 168 -9.48 14.81 11.99
N VAL A 169 -9.06 15.25 10.81
CA VAL A 169 -9.66 14.80 9.54
C VAL A 169 -9.46 13.31 9.35
N LEU A 170 -8.23 12.82 9.56
CA LEU A 170 -7.91 11.40 9.43
C LEU A 170 -8.66 10.56 10.47
N GLN A 171 -8.69 11.03 11.72
CA GLN A 171 -9.44 10.39 12.79
C GLN A 171 -10.93 10.31 12.47
N ASN A 172 -11.54 11.39 11.99
CA ASN A 172 -12.96 11.42 11.63
C ASN A 172 -13.29 10.47 10.47
N ILE A 173 -12.42 10.35 9.46
CA ILE A 173 -12.61 9.39 8.37
C ILE A 173 -12.57 7.96 8.92
N ARG A 174 -11.58 7.64 9.75
CA ARG A 174 -11.45 6.33 10.37
C ARG A 174 -12.65 5.99 11.25
N GLU A 175 -12.98 6.87 12.21
CA GLU A 175 -14.07 6.61 13.16
C GLU A 175 -15.45 6.60 12.48
N GLY A 176 -15.65 7.39 11.42
CA GLY A 176 -16.86 7.32 10.61
C GLY A 176 -17.04 5.94 9.95
N ALA A 177 -15.97 5.36 9.41
CA ALA A 177 -15.99 4.00 8.88
C ALA A 177 -16.26 2.97 10.00
N MET A 178 -15.57 3.10 11.15
CA MET A 178 -15.78 2.19 12.30
C MET A 178 -17.21 2.25 12.83
N GLN A 179 -17.78 3.44 13.00
CA GLN A 179 -19.17 3.61 13.46
C GLN A 179 -20.18 2.99 12.50
N THR A 180 -19.91 3.03 11.19
CA THR A 180 -20.80 2.45 10.18
C THR A 180 -20.82 0.93 10.23
N ILE A 181 -19.68 0.29 10.52
CA ILE A 181 -19.56 -1.16 10.47
C ILE A 181 -19.81 -1.85 11.81
N LEU A 182 -19.72 -1.13 12.94
CA LEU A 182 -19.86 -1.70 14.28
C LEU A 182 -21.30 -1.59 14.81
N THR A 183 -21.71 -2.58 15.60
CA THR A 183 -22.97 -2.52 16.34
C THR A 183 -22.93 -1.40 17.37
N THR A 184 -23.95 -0.56 17.41
CA THR A 184 -24.17 0.39 18.50
C THR A 184 -24.59 -0.41 19.75
N LYS A 185 -23.81 -0.27 20.82
CA LYS A 185 -24.23 -0.81 22.15
C LYS A 185 -25.31 0.05 22.74
#